data_4e688a971340235785ac266f05881982
#
_entry.id   4e688a971340235785ac266f05881982
#
_cell.length_a   1.000
_cell.length_b   1.000
_cell.length_c   1.000
_cell.angle_alpha   90.00
_cell.angle_beta   90.00
_cell.angle_gamma   90.00
#
_symmetry.space_group_name_H-M   'P 1'
#
loop_
_entity.id
_entity.type
_entity.pdbx_description
1 polymer ?
#
loop_
_entity_poly.entity_id
_entity_poly.type
_entity_poly.pdbx_seq_one_letter_code
_entity_poly.pdbx_strand_id
1 'polypeptide(L)'
;GKDWKGGSVNDPETAKKWVRYAAKKGIDGLKLGAYEPSLMAALIDEATKQNLGTTAHLGQTGVARMNTIDAARLGLGTQTHYYGLFESMYENNDVQPWPVDMNYSNEQHRFGQVARQWNLVNPNGEKWEELKKELLSLDFTLDPTMTIYSAGRDVMRARNADWHDTYTLPSQWNFYTPSRKAHGSYWFDWTTHDEVAWKKFYQVWMQFLNEYKNAGGRVTTGSDSGFIYNLYGFGYIQELEMLQEAGFHPLEVIRAATLHGAETLHKPLGTKPNFGVVAPGMLADLVIVDENPIANLK
;
A
#
# COMPACT_ATOMS: atom_id res chain seq x y z
N GLY A 1 -15.66 17.54 5.20
CA GLY A 1 -16.77 17.91 4.31
C GLY A 1 -17.17 19.38 4.53
N LYS A 2 -17.99 19.94 3.63
CA LYS A 2 -18.41 21.34 3.69
C LYS A 2 -19.14 21.74 4.99
N ASP A 3 -19.72 20.76 5.67
CA ASP A 3 -20.50 20.97 6.91
C ASP A 3 -19.66 20.87 8.19
N TRP A 4 -18.38 20.51 8.08
CA TRP A 4 -17.49 20.48 9.23
C TRP A 4 -17.14 21.89 9.68
N LYS A 5 -17.50 22.24 10.91
CA LYS A 5 -17.29 23.56 11.52
C LYS A 5 -16.18 23.59 12.56
N GLY A 6 -15.50 22.45 12.81
CA GLY A 6 -14.51 22.30 13.88
C GLY A 6 -13.11 22.83 13.55
N GLY A 7 -12.92 23.47 12.40
CA GLY A 7 -11.62 24.00 11.99
C GLY A 7 -10.65 22.95 11.44
N SER A 8 -9.38 23.28 11.38
CA SER A 8 -8.32 22.39 10.91
C SER A 8 -8.07 21.27 11.90
N VAL A 9 -7.87 20.05 11.40
CA VAL A 9 -7.58 18.86 12.21
C VAL A 9 -6.06 18.76 12.40
N ASN A 10 -5.55 19.44 13.39
CA ASN A 10 -4.13 19.55 13.68
C ASN A 10 -3.76 19.30 15.16
N ASP A 11 -4.72 18.87 15.97
CA ASP A 11 -4.54 18.47 17.35
C ASP A 11 -5.38 17.22 17.68
N PRO A 12 -5.00 16.42 18.70
CA PRO A 12 -5.69 15.18 19.06
C PRO A 12 -7.19 15.33 19.37
N GLU A 13 -7.60 16.40 20.06
CA GLU A 13 -9.00 16.58 20.44
C GLU A 13 -9.89 16.95 19.25
N THR A 14 -9.38 17.80 18.36
CA THR A 14 -10.07 18.13 17.11
C THR A 14 -10.14 16.90 16.18
N ALA A 15 -9.09 16.05 16.17
CA ALA A 15 -9.07 14.79 15.43
C ALA A 15 -10.19 13.85 15.88
N LYS A 16 -10.33 13.60 17.18
CA LYS A 16 -11.41 12.76 17.73
C LYS A 16 -12.79 13.31 17.38
N LYS A 17 -12.99 14.63 17.50
CA LYS A 17 -14.26 15.28 17.12
C LYS A 17 -14.56 15.07 15.62
N TRP A 18 -13.54 15.19 14.78
CA TRP A 18 -13.67 14.99 13.34
C TRP A 18 -14.06 13.54 13.01
N VAL A 19 -13.43 12.55 13.64
CA VAL A 19 -13.76 11.14 13.43
C VAL A 19 -15.22 10.86 13.81
N ARG A 20 -15.68 11.35 14.98
CA ARG A 20 -17.09 11.22 15.38
C ARG A 20 -18.05 11.89 14.40
N TYR A 21 -17.69 13.06 13.89
CA TYR A 21 -18.46 13.72 12.84
C TYR A 21 -18.53 12.88 11.57
N ALA A 22 -17.40 12.35 11.11
CA ALA A 22 -17.32 11.54 9.91
C ALA A 22 -18.12 10.22 10.06
N ALA A 23 -18.01 9.55 11.20
CA ALA A 23 -18.79 8.36 11.53
C ALA A 23 -20.31 8.63 11.45
N LYS A 24 -20.79 9.76 12.00
CA LYS A 24 -22.20 10.20 11.89
C LYS A 24 -22.64 10.48 10.45
N LYS A 25 -21.71 10.70 9.53
CA LYS A 25 -21.98 10.86 8.09
C LYS A 25 -22.01 9.54 7.33
N GLY A 26 -21.80 8.41 8.00
CA GLY A 26 -21.92 7.08 7.44
C GLY A 26 -20.68 6.65 6.64
N ILE A 27 -19.47 7.07 7.03
CA ILE A 27 -18.24 6.51 6.47
C ILE A 27 -17.95 5.16 7.10
N ASP A 28 -17.28 4.27 6.34
CA ASP A 28 -16.92 2.91 6.77
C ASP A 28 -15.48 2.83 7.30
N GLY A 29 -14.64 3.79 6.94
CA GLY A 29 -13.23 3.79 7.35
C GLY A 29 -12.50 5.08 7.02
N LEU A 30 -11.25 5.14 7.48
CA LEU A 30 -10.35 6.27 7.30
C LEU A 30 -9.10 5.86 6.51
N LYS A 31 -8.77 6.59 5.46
CA LYS A 31 -7.43 6.56 4.86
C LYS A 31 -6.61 7.69 5.46
N LEU A 32 -5.56 7.34 6.19
CA LEU A 32 -4.69 8.26 6.92
C LEU A 32 -3.40 8.52 6.12
N GLY A 33 -2.85 9.71 6.29
CA GLY A 33 -1.54 10.07 5.78
C GLY A 33 -0.46 9.96 6.86
N ALA A 34 0.72 10.51 6.57
CA ALA A 34 1.83 10.60 7.51
C ALA A 34 1.65 11.79 8.46
N TYR A 35 0.79 11.66 9.44
CA TYR A 35 0.55 12.69 10.45
C TYR A 35 1.53 12.56 11.64
N GLU A 36 1.52 13.56 12.52
CA GLU A 36 2.27 13.47 13.78
C GLU A 36 1.77 12.30 14.64
N PRO A 37 2.66 11.58 15.37
CA PRO A 37 2.29 10.39 16.13
C PRO A 37 1.11 10.57 17.09
N SER A 38 1.03 11.71 17.79
CA SER A 38 -0.08 12.01 18.69
C SER A 38 -1.42 12.16 17.95
N LEU A 39 -1.38 12.72 16.75
CA LEU A 39 -2.56 12.87 15.89
C LEU A 39 -2.99 11.51 15.33
N MET A 40 -2.04 10.70 14.87
CA MET A 40 -2.30 9.32 14.41
C MET A 40 -2.94 8.49 15.52
N ALA A 41 -2.37 8.52 16.72
CA ALA A 41 -2.92 7.81 17.87
C ALA A 41 -4.36 8.22 18.17
N ALA A 42 -4.67 9.52 18.14
CA ALA A 42 -6.02 10.03 18.38
C ALA A 42 -7.02 9.62 17.29
N LEU A 43 -6.59 9.65 16.02
CA LEU A 43 -7.43 9.24 14.88
C LEU A 43 -7.75 7.74 14.93
N ILE A 44 -6.75 6.91 15.18
CA ILE A 44 -6.89 5.45 15.24
C ILE A 44 -7.73 5.03 16.45
N ASP A 45 -7.43 5.56 17.65
CA ASP A 45 -8.19 5.29 18.89
C ASP A 45 -9.68 5.63 18.71
N GLU A 46 -9.98 6.81 18.19
CA GLU A 46 -11.36 7.20 18.00
C GLU A 46 -12.05 6.43 16.87
N ALA A 47 -11.34 6.09 15.79
CA ALA A 47 -11.86 5.25 14.72
C ALA A 47 -12.26 3.87 15.26
N THR A 48 -11.42 3.26 16.09
CA THR A 48 -11.71 1.98 16.75
C THR A 48 -12.99 2.07 17.61
N LYS A 49 -13.16 3.16 18.40
CA LYS A 49 -14.37 3.40 19.20
C LYS A 49 -15.63 3.56 18.37
N GLN A 50 -15.49 4.01 17.13
CA GLN A 50 -16.61 4.18 16.18
C GLN A 50 -16.79 2.98 15.26
N ASN A 51 -16.08 1.87 15.46
CA ASN A 51 -16.04 0.68 14.60
C ASN A 51 -15.67 0.99 13.14
N LEU A 52 -14.80 1.97 12.93
CA LEU A 52 -14.30 2.34 11.61
C LEU A 52 -12.99 1.63 11.30
N GLY A 53 -12.85 1.14 10.07
CA GLY A 53 -11.59 0.64 9.55
C GLY A 53 -10.54 1.76 9.40
N THR A 54 -9.27 1.41 9.52
CA THR A 54 -8.17 2.35 9.28
C THR A 54 -7.15 1.76 8.34
N THR A 55 -6.74 2.56 7.36
CA THR A 55 -5.60 2.28 6.49
C THR A 55 -4.71 3.50 6.40
N ALA A 56 -3.42 3.32 6.15
CA ALA A 56 -2.50 4.45 6.02
C ALA A 56 -1.56 4.33 4.84
N HIS A 57 -1.30 5.50 4.23
CA HIS A 57 -0.12 5.78 3.41
C HIS A 57 0.85 6.57 4.30
N LEU A 58 1.82 5.90 4.92
CA LEU A 58 2.67 6.54 5.93
C LEU A 58 3.61 7.60 5.34
N GLY A 59 4.03 7.45 4.09
CA GLY A 59 4.83 8.42 3.35
C GLY A 59 6.26 8.59 3.89
N GLN A 60 7.21 8.84 3.00
CA GLN A 60 8.64 8.93 3.32
C GLN A 60 8.99 10.01 4.35
N THR A 61 8.24 11.10 4.40
CA THR A 61 8.49 12.21 5.33
C THR A 61 8.01 11.93 6.75
N GLY A 62 7.15 10.92 6.93
CA GLY A 62 6.53 10.58 8.21
C GLY A 62 7.17 9.38 8.91
N VAL A 63 7.74 8.45 8.14
CA VAL A 63 8.17 7.13 8.67
C VAL A 63 9.36 7.18 9.62
N ALA A 64 10.13 8.26 9.64
CA ALA A 64 11.15 8.50 10.66
C ALA A 64 10.57 8.71 12.07
N ARG A 65 9.30 9.15 12.16
CA ARG A 65 8.60 9.40 13.42
C ARG A 65 7.60 8.29 13.78
N MET A 66 7.12 7.57 12.77
CA MET A 66 6.18 6.46 12.90
C MET A 66 6.34 5.54 11.70
N ASN A 67 6.90 4.39 11.91
CA ASN A 67 7.02 3.33 10.90
C ASN A 67 5.83 2.35 10.97
N THR A 68 5.88 1.26 10.22
CA THR A 68 4.80 0.27 10.15
C THR A 68 4.47 -0.32 11.51
N ILE A 69 5.50 -0.74 12.27
CA ILE A 69 5.26 -1.42 13.55
C ILE A 69 4.71 -0.46 14.61
N ASP A 70 5.16 0.79 14.61
CA ASP A 70 4.63 1.81 15.51
C ASP A 70 3.14 2.06 15.23
N ALA A 71 2.76 2.19 13.96
CA ALA A 71 1.38 2.41 13.56
C ALA A 71 0.49 1.18 13.86
N ALA A 72 1.01 -0.03 13.63
CA ALA A 72 0.32 -1.28 13.94
C ALA A 72 0.05 -1.42 15.45
N ARG A 73 1.02 -1.08 16.30
CA ARG A 73 0.88 -1.04 17.77
C ARG A 73 -0.18 -0.05 18.25
N LEU A 74 -0.40 1.03 17.51
CA LEU A 74 -1.48 1.98 17.80
C LEU A 74 -2.87 1.45 17.38
N GLY A 75 -2.94 0.32 16.66
CA GLY A 75 -4.18 -0.27 16.19
C GLY A 75 -4.54 0.08 14.75
N LEU A 76 -3.60 0.61 13.95
CA LEU A 76 -3.82 0.73 12.50
C LEU A 76 -4.15 -0.66 11.93
N GLY A 77 -5.24 -0.77 11.18
CA GLY A 77 -5.72 -2.07 10.68
C GLY A 77 -5.01 -2.53 9.42
N THR A 78 -4.68 -1.58 8.53
CA THR A 78 -4.10 -1.88 7.20
C THR A 78 -3.07 -0.82 6.82
N GLN A 79 -2.03 -1.25 6.13
CA GLN A 79 -1.09 -0.33 5.49
C GLN A 79 -1.13 -0.52 3.99
N THR A 80 -1.22 0.59 3.25
CA THR A 80 -0.99 0.63 1.80
C THR A 80 0.47 0.90 1.49
N HIS A 81 0.97 0.31 0.41
CA HIS A 81 2.34 0.47 -0.08
C HIS A 81 3.40 -0.10 0.88
N TYR A 82 4.61 0.41 0.77
CA TYR A 82 5.79 -0.06 1.48
C TYR A 82 6.35 0.90 2.54
N TYR A 83 5.85 2.13 2.58
CA TYR A 83 6.40 3.17 3.47
C TYR A 83 6.28 2.77 4.94
N GLY A 84 7.39 2.79 5.63
CA GLY A 84 7.49 2.37 7.03
C GLY A 84 7.80 0.88 7.21
N LEU A 85 7.58 0.05 6.19
CA LEU A 85 7.82 -1.39 6.29
C LEU A 85 9.32 -1.68 6.38
N PHE A 86 10.13 -1.18 5.45
CA PHE A 86 11.57 -1.38 5.49
C PHE A 86 12.26 -0.60 6.61
N GLU A 87 11.72 0.57 6.99
CA GLU A 87 12.21 1.32 8.15
C GLU A 87 11.99 0.59 9.48
N SER A 88 11.06 -0.37 9.50
CA SER A 88 10.86 -1.27 10.65
C SER A 88 11.84 -2.45 10.69
N MET A 89 12.63 -2.65 9.62
CA MET A 89 13.52 -3.81 9.46
C MET A 89 15.00 -3.47 9.46
N TYR A 90 15.38 -2.21 9.67
CA TYR A 90 16.79 -1.85 9.75
C TYR A 90 17.45 -2.43 11.00
N GLU A 91 18.59 -3.08 10.80
CA GLU A 91 19.46 -3.49 11.88
C GLU A 91 20.06 -2.25 12.60
N ASN A 92 20.64 -2.45 13.77
CA ASN A 92 21.29 -1.40 14.54
C ASN A 92 20.40 -0.21 14.97
N ASN A 93 19.08 -0.34 14.88
CA ASN A 93 18.11 0.72 15.17
C ASN A 93 18.26 1.97 14.29
N ASP A 94 18.79 1.83 13.10
CA ASP A 94 18.78 2.90 12.12
C ASP A 94 17.34 3.29 11.77
N VAL A 95 17.08 4.60 11.66
CA VAL A 95 15.73 5.11 11.38
C VAL A 95 15.54 5.31 9.88
N GLN A 96 16.37 6.14 9.28
CA GLN A 96 16.41 6.37 7.84
C GLN A 96 17.83 6.75 7.44
N PRO A 97 18.66 5.80 6.99
CA PRO A 97 20.06 6.06 6.63
C PRO A 97 20.18 6.77 5.27
N TRP A 98 19.55 7.93 5.14
CA TRP A 98 19.61 8.76 3.94
C TRP A 98 21.01 9.34 3.72
N PRO A 99 21.39 9.58 2.47
CA PRO A 99 22.60 10.32 2.19
C PRO A 99 22.50 11.77 2.68
N VAL A 100 23.63 12.40 2.96
CA VAL A 100 23.70 13.78 3.52
C VAL A 100 23.06 14.83 2.62
N ASP A 101 22.98 14.57 1.32
CA ASP A 101 22.37 15.43 0.31
C ASP A 101 20.90 15.11 0.03
N MET A 102 20.23 14.32 0.89
CA MET A 102 18.85 13.93 0.71
C MET A 102 17.93 15.13 0.54
N ASN A 103 17.26 15.20 -0.59
CA ASN A 103 16.30 16.26 -0.91
C ASN A 103 14.87 15.70 -1.01
N TYR A 104 14.11 15.85 0.07
CA TYR A 104 12.70 15.43 0.13
C TYR A 104 11.77 16.18 -0.84
N SER A 105 12.13 17.40 -1.24
CA SER A 105 11.36 18.20 -2.18
C SER A 105 11.59 17.80 -3.64
N ASN A 106 12.65 17.05 -3.92
CA ASN A 106 12.89 16.47 -5.24
C ASN A 106 12.34 15.06 -5.27
N GLU A 107 11.19 14.88 -5.89
CA GLU A 107 10.50 13.61 -5.94
C GLU A 107 11.31 12.52 -6.66
N GLN A 108 11.99 12.85 -7.73
CA GLN A 108 12.84 11.91 -8.47
C GLN A 108 14.00 11.40 -7.61
N HIS A 109 14.69 12.31 -6.92
CA HIS A 109 15.75 11.96 -5.98
C HIS A 109 15.21 11.06 -4.85
N ARG A 110 14.08 11.45 -4.28
CA ARG A 110 13.43 10.71 -3.18
C ARG A 110 13.09 9.28 -3.59
N PHE A 111 12.46 9.06 -4.74
CA PHE A 111 12.13 7.72 -5.22
C PHE A 111 13.37 6.92 -5.64
N GLY A 112 14.39 7.55 -6.21
CA GLY A 112 15.67 6.91 -6.46
C GLY A 112 16.33 6.37 -5.18
N GLN A 113 16.23 7.12 -4.07
CA GLN A 113 16.79 6.68 -2.78
C GLN A 113 15.97 5.56 -2.11
N VAL A 114 14.66 5.51 -2.27
CA VAL A 114 13.81 4.46 -1.69
C VAL A 114 14.32 3.06 -2.00
N ALA A 115 14.58 2.76 -3.25
CA ALA A 115 15.05 1.43 -3.64
C ALA A 115 16.42 1.11 -3.04
N ARG A 116 17.30 2.11 -2.91
CA ARG A 116 18.60 1.94 -2.26
C ARG A 116 18.47 1.63 -0.78
N GLN A 117 17.50 2.24 -0.11
CA GLN A 117 17.20 1.98 1.30
C GLN A 117 16.67 0.56 1.52
N TRP A 118 15.77 0.09 0.69
CA TRP A 118 15.29 -1.29 0.74
C TRP A 118 16.43 -2.31 0.57
N ASN A 119 17.42 -1.98 -0.24
CA ASN A 119 18.59 -2.85 -0.45
C ASN A 119 19.52 -2.93 0.79
N LEU A 120 19.29 -2.13 1.83
CA LEU A 120 19.97 -2.22 3.12
C LEU A 120 19.26 -3.16 4.11
N VAL A 121 18.03 -3.55 3.83
CA VAL A 121 17.31 -4.54 4.64
C VAL A 121 18.02 -5.89 4.53
N ASN A 122 18.13 -6.59 5.65
CA ASN A 122 18.68 -7.94 5.70
C ASN A 122 17.54 -8.97 5.65
N PRO A 123 17.23 -9.57 4.47
CA PRO A 123 16.21 -10.60 4.38
C PRO A 123 16.57 -11.80 5.28
N ASN A 124 15.57 -12.29 6.02
CA ASN A 124 15.73 -13.35 7.03
C ASN A 124 16.61 -12.96 8.23
N GLY A 125 16.93 -11.67 8.41
CA GLY A 125 17.60 -11.15 9.59
C GLY A 125 16.68 -11.10 10.81
N GLU A 126 17.24 -10.74 11.98
CA GLU A 126 16.48 -10.69 13.22
C GLU A 126 15.31 -9.71 13.14
N LYS A 127 15.53 -8.48 12.63
CA LYS A 127 14.49 -7.46 12.49
C LYS A 127 13.39 -7.84 11.48
N TRP A 128 13.75 -8.57 10.44
CA TRP A 128 12.79 -9.13 9.49
C TRP A 128 11.84 -10.13 10.15
N GLU A 129 12.37 -11.06 10.94
CA GLU A 129 11.59 -12.06 11.64
C GLU A 129 10.76 -11.45 12.80
N GLU A 130 11.33 -10.51 13.55
CA GLU A 130 10.61 -9.78 14.60
C GLU A 130 9.40 -9.04 14.04
N LEU A 131 9.59 -8.25 12.97
CA LEU A 131 8.50 -7.51 12.34
C LEU A 131 7.40 -8.44 11.85
N LYS A 132 7.76 -9.49 11.09
CA LYS A 132 6.81 -10.47 10.57
C LYS A 132 5.96 -11.07 11.70
N LYS A 133 6.61 -11.55 12.75
CA LYS A 133 5.95 -12.15 13.92
C LYS A 133 5.02 -11.17 14.63
N GLU A 134 5.45 -9.93 14.81
CA GLU A 134 4.66 -8.92 15.53
C GLU A 134 3.44 -8.48 14.71
N LEU A 135 3.59 -8.23 13.40
CA LEU A 135 2.46 -7.90 12.53
C LEU A 135 1.42 -9.04 12.50
N LEU A 136 1.86 -10.30 12.52
CA LEU A 136 0.98 -11.47 12.65
C LEU A 136 0.21 -11.45 13.97
N SER A 137 0.89 -11.17 15.08
CA SER A 137 0.27 -11.12 16.41
C SER A 137 -0.78 -10.01 16.55
N LEU A 138 -0.63 -8.93 15.78
CA LEU A 138 -1.54 -7.79 15.72
C LEU A 138 -2.66 -7.98 14.68
N ASP A 139 -2.71 -9.13 13.98
CA ASP A 139 -3.63 -9.39 12.87
C ASP A 139 -3.63 -8.24 11.83
N PHE A 140 -2.44 -7.77 11.48
CA PHE A 140 -2.24 -6.63 10.60
C PHE A 140 -2.48 -7.01 9.14
N THR A 141 -3.01 -6.10 8.33
CA THR A 141 -3.23 -6.32 6.89
C THR A 141 -2.24 -5.51 6.07
N LEU A 142 -1.60 -6.15 5.10
CA LEU A 142 -0.77 -5.48 4.09
C LEU A 142 -1.53 -5.37 2.77
N ASP A 143 -1.65 -4.16 2.25
CA ASP A 143 -2.17 -3.85 0.91
C ASP A 143 -1.02 -3.27 0.08
N PRO A 144 -0.23 -4.12 -0.61
CA PRO A 144 1.04 -3.69 -1.17
C PRO A 144 0.91 -2.68 -2.30
N THR A 145 -0.13 -2.79 -3.15
CA THR A 145 -0.26 -1.92 -4.35
C THR A 145 1.03 -1.84 -5.17
N MET A 146 1.67 -2.99 -5.40
CA MET A 146 2.96 -3.07 -6.10
C MET A 146 2.91 -2.45 -7.48
N THR A 147 1.77 -2.56 -8.14
CA THR A 147 1.59 -2.11 -9.51
C THR A 147 1.84 -0.61 -9.70
N ILE A 148 1.49 0.25 -8.70
CA ILE A 148 1.66 1.70 -8.86
C ILE A 148 3.13 2.11 -9.03
N TYR A 149 4.06 1.39 -8.44
CA TYR A 149 5.50 1.67 -8.52
C TYR A 149 6.24 0.78 -9.53
N SER A 150 5.54 -0.09 -10.25
CA SER A 150 6.14 -1.08 -11.15
C SER A 150 6.99 -0.47 -12.26
N ALA A 151 6.63 0.72 -12.73
CA ALA A 151 7.39 1.47 -13.71
C ALA A 151 8.80 1.84 -13.23
N GLY A 152 9.04 1.95 -11.92
CA GLY A 152 10.38 2.14 -11.37
C GLY A 152 11.36 1.01 -11.71
N ARG A 153 10.86 -0.20 -11.96
CA ARG A 153 11.64 -1.38 -12.36
C ARG A 153 11.99 -1.40 -13.85
N ASP A 154 11.10 -0.87 -14.69
CA ASP A 154 11.23 -0.85 -16.14
C ASP A 154 10.29 0.21 -16.72
N VAL A 155 10.79 1.43 -16.82
CA VAL A 155 10.02 2.58 -17.30
C VAL A 155 9.51 2.38 -18.72
N MET A 156 10.36 1.82 -19.60
CA MET A 156 10.01 1.66 -21.02
C MET A 156 8.95 0.59 -21.23
N ARG A 157 8.96 -0.49 -20.44
CA ARG A 157 7.91 -1.49 -20.48
C ARG A 157 6.57 -0.91 -20.04
N ALA A 158 6.55 -0.16 -18.94
CA ALA A 158 5.33 0.48 -18.45
C ALA A 158 4.78 1.48 -19.46
N ARG A 159 5.65 2.31 -20.03
CA ARG A 159 5.27 3.33 -21.03
C ARG A 159 4.74 2.75 -22.33
N ASN A 160 5.29 1.64 -22.80
CA ASN A 160 4.96 1.03 -24.08
C ASN A 160 3.96 -0.13 -23.95
N ALA A 161 3.21 -0.18 -22.88
CA ALA A 161 2.18 -1.20 -22.71
C ALA A 161 1.03 -0.97 -23.73
N ASP A 162 0.59 -2.04 -24.37
CA ASP A 162 -0.33 -2.01 -25.54
C ASP A 162 -1.64 -1.26 -25.28
N TRP A 163 -2.12 -1.27 -24.04
CA TRP A 163 -3.36 -0.57 -23.68
C TRP A 163 -3.27 0.95 -23.76
N HIS A 164 -2.07 1.54 -23.74
CA HIS A 164 -1.93 3.00 -23.79
C HIS A 164 -2.41 3.59 -25.09
N ASP A 165 -2.23 2.90 -26.21
CA ASP A 165 -2.65 3.38 -27.52
C ASP A 165 -4.18 3.51 -27.66
N THR A 166 -4.92 2.69 -26.89
CA THR A 166 -6.39 2.62 -27.02
C THR A 166 -7.10 3.28 -25.84
N TYR A 167 -6.59 3.14 -24.61
CA TYR A 167 -7.36 3.44 -23.40
C TYR A 167 -6.83 4.63 -22.60
N THR A 168 -5.63 5.12 -22.88
CA THR A 168 -5.08 6.26 -22.15
C THR A 168 -5.52 7.59 -22.74
N LEU A 169 -6.23 8.40 -21.98
CA LEU A 169 -6.65 9.74 -22.41
C LEU A 169 -5.43 10.63 -22.67
N PRO A 170 -5.48 11.55 -23.67
CA PRO A 170 -4.38 12.48 -23.94
C PRO A 170 -3.96 13.31 -22.72
N SER A 171 -4.91 13.73 -21.89
CA SER A 171 -4.63 14.46 -20.65
C SER A 171 -3.87 13.62 -19.63
N GLN A 172 -4.21 12.35 -19.53
CA GLN A 172 -3.53 11.39 -18.65
C GLN A 172 -2.12 11.07 -19.17
N TRP A 173 -1.99 10.90 -20.50
CA TRP A 173 -0.68 10.72 -21.12
C TRP A 173 0.25 11.91 -20.88
N ASN A 174 -0.28 13.14 -21.01
CA ASN A 174 0.47 14.35 -20.67
C ASN A 174 0.91 14.38 -19.19
N PHE A 175 0.06 13.90 -18.29
CA PHE A 175 0.37 13.77 -16.88
C PHE A 175 1.49 12.76 -16.62
N TYR A 176 1.56 11.68 -17.39
CA TYR A 176 2.64 10.68 -17.30
C TYR A 176 3.96 11.12 -17.96
N THR A 177 3.94 12.15 -18.79
CA THR A 177 5.14 12.59 -19.50
C THR A 177 6.21 13.08 -18.52
N PRO A 178 7.43 12.50 -18.56
CA PRO A 178 8.50 12.85 -17.64
C PRO A 178 8.82 14.34 -17.67
N SER A 179 8.80 14.97 -16.51
CA SER A 179 9.24 16.34 -16.32
C SER A 179 9.68 16.57 -14.88
N ARG A 180 10.56 17.56 -14.64
CA ARG A 180 11.02 17.90 -13.28
C ARG A 180 9.91 18.36 -12.34
N LYS A 181 8.73 18.70 -12.86
CA LYS A 181 7.60 19.25 -12.10
C LYS A 181 6.37 18.32 -12.10
N ALA A 182 6.40 17.24 -12.86
CA ALA A 182 5.24 16.37 -13.00
C ALA A 182 5.22 15.31 -11.90
N HIS A 183 4.25 15.41 -11.01
CA HIS A 183 3.99 14.37 -10.03
C HIS A 183 3.57 13.04 -10.66
N GLY A 184 2.93 13.05 -11.82
CA GLY A 184 2.54 11.85 -12.58
C GLY A 184 3.70 11.07 -13.17
N SER A 185 4.92 11.61 -13.12
CA SER A 185 6.11 10.98 -13.64
C SER A 185 7.36 11.56 -12.98
N TYR A 186 8.04 10.77 -12.19
CA TYR A 186 9.25 11.15 -11.47
C TYR A 186 10.55 10.59 -12.09
N TRP A 187 10.51 10.19 -13.38
CA TRP A 187 11.66 9.55 -14.04
C TRP A 187 12.48 10.47 -14.92
N PHE A 188 12.32 11.75 -14.82
CA PHE A 188 13.00 12.68 -15.72
C PHE A 188 14.54 12.47 -15.74
N ASP A 189 15.13 12.28 -14.57
CA ASP A 189 16.56 12.02 -14.38
C ASP A 189 16.85 10.52 -14.10
N TRP A 190 15.91 9.61 -14.37
CA TRP A 190 16.04 8.19 -14.06
C TRP A 190 17.12 7.52 -14.88
N THR A 191 17.91 6.68 -14.25
CA THR A 191 19.03 5.96 -14.85
C THR A 191 18.85 4.45 -14.75
N THR A 192 19.64 3.69 -15.51
CA THR A 192 19.70 2.23 -15.38
C THR A 192 20.05 1.78 -13.96
N HIS A 193 20.85 2.58 -13.23
CA HIS A 193 21.16 2.29 -11.83
C HIS A 193 19.91 2.36 -10.93
N ASP A 194 19.01 3.30 -11.21
CA ASP A 194 17.74 3.41 -10.48
C ASP A 194 16.85 2.21 -10.78
N GLU A 195 16.70 1.82 -12.05
CA GLU A 195 15.92 0.63 -12.42
C GLU A 195 16.48 -0.66 -11.80
N VAL A 196 17.80 -0.84 -11.79
CA VAL A 196 18.44 -2.00 -11.15
C VAL A 196 18.19 -2.00 -9.65
N ALA A 197 18.29 -0.86 -8.99
CA ALA A 197 17.98 -0.74 -7.57
C ALA A 197 16.50 -1.08 -7.28
N TRP A 198 15.57 -0.61 -8.13
CA TRP A 198 14.15 -0.91 -8.02
C TRP A 198 13.83 -2.39 -8.29
N LYS A 199 14.49 -3.05 -9.22
CA LYS A 199 14.35 -4.50 -9.43
C LYS A 199 14.76 -5.29 -8.18
N LYS A 200 15.88 -4.92 -7.55
CA LYS A 200 16.31 -5.55 -6.29
C LYS A 200 15.36 -5.27 -5.13
N PHE A 201 14.92 -4.03 -5.01
CA PHE A 201 13.91 -3.64 -4.01
C PHE A 201 12.66 -4.52 -4.12
N TYR A 202 12.12 -4.69 -5.32
CA TYR A 202 10.94 -5.54 -5.52
C TYR A 202 11.18 -7.00 -5.12
N GLN A 203 12.36 -7.55 -5.37
CA GLN A 203 12.69 -8.90 -4.93
C GLN A 203 12.60 -9.04 -3.39
N VAL A 204 13.19 -8.09 -2.66
CA VAL A 204 13.15 -8.08 -1.19
C VAL A 204 11.72 -7.88 -0.68
N TRP A 205 10.97 -6.94 -1.25
CA TRP A 205 9.60 -6.66 -0.87
C TRP A 205 8.66 -7.84 -1.14
N MET A 206 8.73 -8.42 -2.33
CA MET A 206 7.97 -9.62 -2.72
C MET A 206 8.29 -10.81 -1.83
N GLN A 207 9.56 -11.00 -1.48
CA GLN A 207 9.95 -12.05 -0.52
C GLN A 207 9.25 -11.85 0.82
N PHE A 208 9.28 -10.64 1.39
CA PHE A 208 8.60 -10.35 2.65
C PHE A 208 7.11 -10.64 2.59
N LEU A 209 6.43 -10.18 1.52
CA LEU A 209 4.99 -10.38 1.33
C LEU A 209 4.63 -11.88 1.25
N ASN A 210 5.44 -12.66 0.51
CA ASN A 210 5.21 -14.09 0.38
C ASN A 210 5.44 -14.83 1.71
N GLU A 211 6.49 -14.50 2.43
CA GLU A 211 6.75 -15.09 3.75
C GLU A 211 5.69 -14.70 4.78
N TYR A 212 5.27 -13.44 4.78
CA TYR A 212 4.18 -12.95 5.63
C TYR A 212 2.88 -13.73 5.37
N LYS A 213 2.49 -13.85 4.11
CA LYS A 213 1.33 -14.64 3.67
C LYS A 213 1.47 -16.11 4.08
N ASN A 214 2.64 -16.74 3.86
CA ASN A 214 2.88 -18.15 4.21
C ASN A 214 2.81 -18.39 5.73
N ALA A 215 3.12 -17.40 6.54
CA ALA A 215 2.98 -17.43 7.99
C ALA A 215 1.54 -17.16 8.47
N GLY A 216 0.57 -16.97 7.57
CA GLY A 216 -0.83 -16.72 7.87
C GLY A 216 -1.23 -15.25 7.87
N GLY A 217 -0.34 -14.35 7.47
CA GLY A 217 -0.61 -12.91 7.37
C GLY A 217 -1.60 -12.57 6.26
N ARG A 218 -2.43 -11.58 6.51
CA ARG A 218 -3.43 -11.11 5.54
C ARG A 218 -2.80 -10.12 4.58
N VAL A 219 -2.86 -10.46 3.28
CA VAL A 219 -2.47 -9.57 2.17
C VAL A 219 -3.71 -9.36 1.30
N THR A 220 -3.97 -8.10 0.94
CA THR A 220 -5.06 -7.70 0.03
C THR A 220 -4.51 -7.20 -1.29
N THR A 221 -5.39 -6.78 -2.19
CA THR A 221 -5.04 -6.27 -3.51
C THR A 221 -5.55 -4.85 -3.70
N GLY A 222 -4.69 -3.98 -4.19
CA GLY A 222 -5.01 -2.62 -4.58
C GLY A 222 -4.13 -2.19 -5.75
N SER A 223 -4.55 -1.23 -6.56
CA SER A 223 -3.77 -0.79 -7.73
C SER A 223 -3.26 0.64 -7.63
N ASP A 224 -3.93 1.49 -6.85
CA ASP A 224 -3.65 2.94 -6.79
C ASP A 224 -3.49 3.58 -8.18
N SER A 225 -4.34 3.15 -9.15
CA SER A 225 -4.23 3.49 -10.56
C SER A 225 -4.44 4.98 -10.85
N GLY A 226 -3.95 5.43 -12.00
CA GLY A 226 -4.05 6.82 -12.48
C GLY A 226 -2.77 7.62 -12.34
N PHE A 227 -1.66 6.97 -11.99
CA PHE A 227 -0.36 7.55 -11.72
C PHE A 227 0.73 6.66 -12.35
N ILE A 228 1.83 7.23 -12.81
CA ILE A 228 3.04 6.53 -13.28
C ILE A 228 2.79 5.38 -14.29
N TYR A 229 2.15 5.69 -15.43
CA TYR A 229 1.76 4.71 -16.45
C TYR A 229 0.85 3.57 -15.96
N ASN A 230 0.32 3.66 -14.73
CA ASN A 230 -0.61 2.69 -14.19
C ASN A 230 -2.05 3.09 -14.55
N LEU A 231 -2.68 2.39 -15.48
CA LEU A 231 -4.00 2.70 -15.99
C LEU A 231 -5.10 1.96 -15.22
N TYR A 232 -6.23 2.64 -15.01
CA TYR A 232 -7.42 2.07 -14.39
C TYR A 232 -7.88 0.79 -15.10
N GLY A 233 -8.28 -0.22 -14.33
CA GLY A 233 -8.62 -1.55 -14.80
C GLY A 233 -7.38 -2.42 -15.02
N PHE A 234 -6.48 -2.03 -15.88
CA PHE A 234 -5.25 -2.78 -16.21
C PHE A 234 -4.31 -2.91 -14.99
N GLY A 235 -4.18 -1.84 -14.22
CA GLY A 235 -3.35 -1.86 -13.01
C GLY A 235 -3.81 -2.89 -11.98
N TYR A 236 -5.11 -3.19 -11.91
CA TYR A 236 -5.59 -4.23 -11.02
C TYR A 236 -5.14 -5.63 -11.46
N ILE A 237 -5.22 -5.93 -12.74
CA ILE A 237 -4.72 -7.21 -13.28
C ILE A 237 -3.21 -7.33 -13.05
N GLN A 238 -2.45 -6.24 -13.27
CA GLN A 238 -1.02 -6.23 -12.98
C GLN A 238 -0.71 -6.51 -11.51
N GLU A 239 -1.51 -6.01 -10.56
CA GLU A 239 -1.34 -6.33 -9.14
C GLU A 239 -1.49 -7.83 -8.86
N LEU A 240 -2.48 -8.48 -9.48
CA LEU A 240 -2.67 -9.93 -9.36
C LEU A 240 -1.46 -10.70 -9.92
N GLU A 241 -0.95 -10.28 -11.08
CA GLU A 241 0.26 -10.86 -11.67
C GLU A 241 1.49 -10.66 -10.78
N MET A 242 1.64 -9.49 -10.17
CA MET A 242 2.76 -9.19 -9.27
C MET A 242 2.72 -9.98 -7.98
N LEU A 243 1.53 -10.31 -7.45
CA LEU A 243 1.41 -11.24 -6.34
C LEU A 243 1.83 -12.66 -6.75
N GLN A 244 1.51 -13.11 -7.99
CA GLN A 244 2.05 -14.37 -8.50
C GLN A 244 3.58 -14.32 -8.66
N GLU A 245 4.13 -13.23 -9.18
CA GLU A 245 5.59 -13.00 -9.25
C GLU A 245 6.23 -13.08 -7.86
N ALA A 246 5.53 -12.59 -6.84
CA ALA A 246 5.96 -12.69 -5.44
C ALA A 246 5.89 -14.12 -4.86
N GLY A 247 5.36 -15.09 -5.59
CA GLY A 247 5.28 -16.51 -5.19
C GLY A 247 3.93 -16.93 -4.61
N PHE A 248 2.89 -16.12 -4.75
CA PHE A 248 1.53 -16.53 -4.38
C PHE A 248 0.98 -17.52 -5.41
N HIS A 249 0.39 -18.62 -4.93
CA HIS A 249 -0.37 -19.50 -5.79
C HIS A 249 -1.62 -18.78 -6.35
N PRO A 250 -2.11 -19.07 -7.58
CA PRO A 250 -3.28 -18.38 -8.13
C PRO A 250 -4.50 -18.32 -7.21
N LEU A 251 -4.80 -19.41 -6.47
CA LEU A 251 -5.88 -19.40 -5.48
C LEU A 251 -5.63 -18.46 -4.31
N GLU A 252 -4.38 -18.25 -3.91
CA GLU A 252 -4.02 -17.31 -2.85
C GLU A 252 -4.16 -15.87 -3.34
N VAL A 253 -3.83 -15.60 -4.61
CA VAL A 253 -4.09 -14.30 -5.25
C VAL A 253 -5.59 -14.00 -5.32
N ILE A 254 -6.41 -14.97 -5.76
CA ILE A 254 -7.87 -14.84 -5.78
C ILE A 254 -8.40 -14.60 -4.36
N ARG A 255 -7.89 -15.33 -3.37
CA ARG A 255 -8.26 -15.13 -1.96
C ARG A 255 -7.88 -13.73 -1.45
N ALA A 256 -6.71 -13.21 -1.80
CA ALA A 256 -6.29 -11.85 -1.48
C ALA A 256 -7.23 -10.81 -2.11
N ALA A 257 -7.68 -11.06 -3.34
CA ALA A 257 -8.57 -10.19 -4.10
C ALA A 257 -10.05 -10.28 -3.68
N THR A 258 -10.44 -11.25 -2.85
CA THR A 258 -11.83 -11.50 -2.47
C THR A 258 -12.01 -11.61 -0.95
N LEU A 259 -11.74 -12.77 -0.38
CA LEU A 259 -11.99 -13.07 1.04
C LEU A 259 -11.20 -12.15 1.97
N HIS A 260 -9.91 -11.92 1.71
CA HIS A 260 -9.09 -11.08 2.58
C HIS A 260 -9.55 -9.62 2.57
N GLY A 261 -10.02 -9.12 1.42
CA GLY A 261 -10.66 -7.81 1.33
C GLY A 261 -11.92 -7.74 2.19
N ALA A 262 -12.80 -8.74 2.06
CA ALA A 262 -14.02 -8.86 2.85
C ALA A 262 -13.74 -8.94 4.36
N GLU A 263 -12.80 -9.77 4.78
CA GLU A 263 -12.36 -9.87 6.19
C GLU A 263 -11.82 -8.54 6.72
N THR A 264 -11.01 -7.84 5.93
CA THR A 264 -10.44 -6.53 6.29
C THR A 264 -11.53 -5.49 6.53
N LEU A 265 -12.58 -5.48 5.71
CA LEU A 265 -13.73 -4.57 5.87
C LEU A 265 -14.59 -4.91 7.08
N HIS A 266 -14.75 -6.19 7.40
CA HIS A 266 -15.60 -6.65 8.51
C HIS A 266 -14.90 -6.69 9.87
N LYS A 267 -13.56 -6.72 9.89
CA LYS A 267 -12.77 -6.76 11.13
C LYS A 267 -13.10 -5.62 12.10
N PRO A 268 -13.17 -4.34 11.67
CA PRO A 268 -13.53 -3.23 12.58
C PRO A 268 -14.93 -3.33 13.16
N LEU A 269 -15.84 -3.99 12.43
CA LEU A 269 -17.22 -4.21 12.85
C LEU A 269 -17.35 -5.39 13.83
N GLY A 270 -16.32 -6.20 14.02
CA GLY A 270 -16.38 -7.43 14.82
C GLY A 270 -17.31 -8.49 14.23
N THR A 271 -17.60 -8.44 12.93
CA THR A 271 -18.52 -9.34 12.24
C THR A 271 -17.80 -10.23 11.23
N LYS A 272 -18.45 -11.33 10.85
CA LYS A 272 -17.96 -12.16 9.74
C LYS A 272 -18.50 -11.60 8.42
N PRO A 273 -17.68 -11.60 7.35
CA PRO A 273 -18.17 -11.19 6.04
C PRO A 273 -19.21 -12.18 5.50
N ASN A 274 -20.17 -11.64 4.75
CA ASN A 274 -21.18 -12.40 4.03
C ASN A 274 -20.94 -12.39 2.51
N PHE A 275 -19.74 -12.03 2.07
CA PHE A 275 -19.24 -12.06 0.68
C PHE A 275 -17.74 -12.43 0.65
N GLY A 276 -17.17 -12.54 -0.53
CA GLY A 276 -15.75 -12.86 -0.74
C GLY A 276 -15.47 -14.35 -0.92
N VAL A 277 -16.47 -15.21 -0.79
CA VAL A 277 -16.41 -16.64 -1.11
C VAL A 277 -17.69 -17.11 -1.75
N VAL A 278 -17.60 -18.12 -2.61
CA VAL A 278 -18.77 -18.81 -3.19
C VAL A 278 -19.22 -19.90 -2.25
N ALA A 279 -20.26 -19.63 -1.45
CA ALA A 279 -20.81 -20.59 -0.50
C ALA A 279 -22.31 -20.32 -0.26
N PRO A 280 -23.10 -21.33 0.16
CA PRO A 280 -24.50 -21.12 0.51
C PRO A 280 -24.67 -20.08 1.62
N GLY A 281 -25.61 -19.15 1.44
CA GLY A 281 -25.91 -18.08 2.39
C GLY A 281 -25.05 -16.82 2.24
N MET A 282 -24.07 -16.80 1.33
CA MET A 282 -23.29 -15.62 0.98
C MET A 282 -24.00 -14.76 -0.07
N LEU A 283 -23.65 -13.47 -0.14
CA LEU A 283 -24.08 -12.60 -1.23
C LEU A 283 -23.49 -13.10 -2.55
N ALA A 284 -24.30 -13.03 -3.61
CA ALA A 284 -23.91 -13.49 -4.93
C ALA A 284 -23.20 -12.37 -5.75
N ASP A 285 -22.20 -11.73 -5.15
CA ASP A 285 -21.31 -10.79 -5.84
C ASP A 285 -20.26 -11.63 -6.59
N LEU A 286 -20.55 -11.93 -7.86
CA LEU A 286 -19.80 -12.89 -8.66
C LEU A 286 -19.21 -12.25 -9.90
N VAL A 287 -17.97 -12.64 -10.23
CA VAL A 287 -17.35 -12.37 -11.53
C VAL A 287 -17.35 -13.66 -12.33
N ILE A 288 -17.93 -13.63 -13.51
CA ILE A 288 -17.94 -14.75 -14.46
C ILE A 288 -16.87 -14.47 -15.50
N VAL A 289 -15.96 -15.41 -15.70
CA VAL A 289 -14.86 -15.32 -16.66
C VAL A 289 -14.95 -16.46 -17.69
N ASP A 290 -14.45 -16.22 -18.89
CA ASP A 290 -14.54 -17.19 -19.99
C ASP A 290 -13.56 -18.35 -19.81
N GLU A 291 -12.45 -18.13 -19.10
CA GLU A 291 -11.39 -19.11 -18.93
C GLU A 291 -11.10 -19.40 -17.45
N ASN A 292 -10.28 -20.42 -17.20
CA ASN A 292 -9.91 -20.81 -15.85
C ASN A 292 -8.94 -19.80 -15.21
N PRO A 293 -9.36 -18.99 -14.21
CA PRO A 293 -8.51 -18.00 -13.59
C PRO A 293 -7.34 -18.57 -12.78
N ILE A 294 -7.34 -19.87 -12.52
CA ILE A 294 -6.20 -20.56 -11.86
C ILE A 294 -5.07 -20.78 -12.87
N ALA A 295 -5.41 -20.94 -14.15
CA ALA A 295 -4.43 -21.11 -15.22
C ALA A 295 -3.89 -19.75 -15.70
N ASN A 296 -4.74 -18.72 -15.73
CA ASN A 296 -4.38 -17.38 -16.17
C ASN A 296 -5.27 -16.35 -15.46
N LEU A 297 -4.65 -15.40 -14.76
CA LEU A 297 -5.35 -14.30 -14.06
C LEU A 297 -5.66 -13.09 -14.96
N LYS A 298 -5.23 -13.12 -16.23
CA LYS A 298 -5.51 -12.06 -17.22
C LYS A 298 -6.94 -12.12 -17.73
#